data_41b53816466a704c82f3ea2bf4963ccd
#
_entry.id   41b53816466a704c82f3ea2bf4963ccd
#
_cell.length_a   1.000
_cell.length_b   1.000
_cell.length_c   1.000
_cell.angle_alpha   90.00
_cell.angle_beta   90.00
_cell.angle_gamma   90.00
#
_symmetry.space_group_name_H-M   'P 1'
#
loop_
_entity.id
_entity.type
_entity.pdbx_description
1 polymer ?
#
loop_
_entity_poly.entity_id
_entity_poly.type
_entity_poly.pdbx_seq_one_letter_code
_entity_poly.pdbx_strand_id
1 'polypeptide(L)'
;MLIEGAKQRNMKLAFTFVVDSRDKHYNFTPNFVKEAGAKGYETQTGSVKVWSPYPDDPIFQKYYEKFIRALAKDFNDPDKVQFVSGSGFGKWGEYHSVWYYQVRELGKPELPTREAVFDWVTDLYSQVFDKVPVFVNYHRWIGTSKEWDGNNYDKDTERLIGKAVAKGYSLRHDAFGMKTYYSTWERNFIAKWKYLVPVVMEGGWVKNSHGNSIQGDGYANYAEVRQGEFDEAK
;
A
#
# COMPACT_ATOMS: atom_id res chain seq x y z
N MET A 1 16.75 14.41 13.12
CA MET A 1 17.76 13.87 12.18
C MET A 1 17.23 13.73 10.76
N LEU A 2 16.21 12.90 10.48
CA LEU A 2 15.75 12.65 9.09
C LEU A 2 15.19 13.93 8.42
N ILE A 3 14.28 14.62 9.09
CA ILE A 3 13.65 15.87 8.59
C ILE A 3 14.70 16.94 8.33
N GLU A 4 15.59 17.17 9.28
CA GLU A 4 16.65 18.17 9.15
C GLU A 4 17.64 17.80 8.03
N GLY A 5 17.98 16.53 7.91
CA GLY A 5 18.83 16.04 6.82
C GLY A 5 18.20 16.21 5.43
N ALA A 6 16.89 16.03 5.32
CA ALA A 6 16.15 16.28 4.08
C ALA A 6 16.14 17.78 3.73
N LYS A 7 15.82 18.62 4.72
CA LYS A 7 15.78 20.07 4.57
C LYS A 7 17.14 20.64 4.12
N GLN A 8 18.24 20.23 4.74
CA GLN A 8 19.60 20.64 4.37
C GLN A 8 19.99 20.27 2.93
N ARG A 9 19.32 19.26 2.35
CA ARG A 9 19.55 18.81 0.96
C ARG A 9 18.48 19.26 -0.01
N ASN A 10 17.59 20.15 0.41
CA ASN A 10 16.44 20.59 -0.38
C ASN A 10 15.60 19.40 -0.90
N MET A 11 15.41 18.39 -0.05
CA MET A 11 14.62 17.18 -0.33
C MET A 11 13.35 17.19 0.52
N LYS A 12 12.28 16.60 -0.01
CA LYS A 12 11.05 16.33 0.72
C LYS A 12 11.00 14.85 1.12
N LEU A 13 10.25 14.57 2.16
CA LEU A 13 10.03 13.21 2.65
C LEU A 13 8.84 12.57 1.92
N ALA A 14 8.90 11.28 1.72
CA ALA A 14 7.75 10.46 1.35
C ALA A 14 7.54 9.41 2.46
N PHE A 15 6.29 9.19 2.85
CA PHE A 15 5.96 8.25 3.91
C PHE A 15 5.17 7.05 3.40
N THR A 16 5.66 5.87 3.71
CA THR A 16 4.91 4.62 3.64
C THR A 16 4.87 4.01 5.03
N PHE A 17 3.66 3.80 5.56
CA PHE A 17 3.48 3.13 6.84
C PHE A 17 3.31 1.63 6.61
N VAL A 18 3.82 0.83 7.52
CA VAL A 18 3.64 -0.62 7.47
C VAL A 18 3.12 -1.09 8.82
N VAL A 19 1.97 -1.72 8.83
CA VAL A 19 1.30 -2.23 10.04
C VAL A 19 1.50 -3.72 10.19
N ASP A 20 1.58 -4.42 9.06
CA ASP A 20 1.69 -5.88 8.97
C ASP A 20 3.14 -6.31 9.15
N SER A 21 3.36 -7.18 10.11
CA SER A 21 4.70 -7.66 10.46
C SER A 21 5.10 -8.96 9.74
N ARG A 22 4.26 -9.49 8.87
CA ARG A 22 4.60 -10.71 8.11
C ARG A 22 5.91 -10.54 7.36
N ASP A 23 6.69 -11.60 7.30
CA ASP A 23 8.01 -11.63 6.66
C ASP A 23 9.06 -10.71 7.33
N LYS A 24 8.79 -10.26 8.56
CA LYS A 24 9.67 -9.41 9.35
C LYS A 24 10.18 -10.12 10.61
N HIS A 25 11.18 -9.54 11.24
CA HIS A 25 11.81 -10.08 12.45
C HIS A 25 11.41 -9.32 13.73
N TYR A 26 10.46 -8.39 13.63
CA TYR A 26 9.92 -7.62 14.75
C TYR A 26 8.53 -7.10 14.42
N ASN A 27 7.77 -6.73 15.46
CA ASN A 27 6.45 -6.15 15.29
C ASN A 27 6.55 -4.71 14.77
N PHE A 28 5.85 -4.41 13.68
CA PHE A 28 5.70 -3.03 13.20
C PHE A 28 4.66 -2.25 13.99
N THR A 29 3.56 -2.90 14.36
CA THR A 29 2.59 -2.28 15.26
C THR A 29 3.10 -2.38 16.71
N PRO A 30 3.14 -1.27 17.47
CA PRO A 30 3.61 -1.26 18.85
C PRO A 30 2.86 -2.23 19.76
N ASN A 31 3.55 -2.90 20.65
CA ASN A 31 2.98 -3.94 21.52
C ASN A 31 1.84 -3.45 22.40
N PHE A 32 1.84 -2.18 22.81
CA PHE A 32 0.77 -1.63 23.64
C PHE A 32 -0.61 -1.70 22.95
N VAL A 33 -0.67 -1.78 21.61
CA VAL A 33 -1.93 -1.96 20.86
C VAL A 33 -2.48 -3.36 21.09
N LYS A 34 -1.62 -4.39 21.06
CA LYS A 34 -1.97 -5.77 21.43
C LYS A 34 -2.39 -5.87 22.89
N GLU A 35 -1.63 -5.25 23.80
CA GLU A 35 -1.90 -5.21 25.24
C GLU A 35 -3.22 -4.51 25.58
N ALA A 36 -3.62 -3.53 24.77
CA ALA A 36 -4.93 -2.88 24.88
C ALA A 36 -6.11 -3.77 24.43
N GLY A 37 -5.83 -4.99 23.95
CA GLY A 37 -6.83 -5.98 23.58
C GLY A 37 -7.18 -6.02 22.09
N ALA A 38 -6.42 -5.33 21.22
CA ALA A 38 -6.64 -5.42 19.79
C ALA A 38 -6.51 -6.86 19.28
N LYS A 39 -7.44 -7.27 18.42
CA LYS A 39 -7.39 -8.57 17.76
C LYS A 39 -6.37 -8.54 16.64
N GLY A 40 -5.69 -9.65 16.45
CA GLY A 40 -4.66 -9.79 15.44
C GLY A 40 -4.27 -11.25 15.26
N TYR A 41 -3.23 -11.47 14.50
CA TYR A 41 -2.71 -12.78 14.17
C TYR A 41 -1.19 -12.85 14.34
N GLU A 42 -0.72 -14.04 14.62
CA GLU A 42 0.72 -14.33 14.70
C GLU A 42 1.18 -15.05 13.44
N THR A 43 2.35 -14.67 12.96
CA THR A 43 3.07 -15.38 11.90
C THR A 43 4.50 -15.65 12.34
N GLN A 44 5.18 -16.55 11.65
CA GLN A 44 6.54 -16.93 11.96
C GLN A 44 7.46 -16.72 10.76
N THR A 45 8.55 -16.03 10.98
CA THR A 45 9.61 -15.83 9.98
C THR A 45 10.90 -16.42 10.56
N GLY A 46 11.31 -17.57 10.03
CA GLY A 46 12.39 -18.36 10.64
C GLY A 46 12.02 -18.80 12.06
N SER A 47 12.82 -18.40 13.04
CA SER A 47 12.56 -18.67 14.47
C SER A 47 11.79 -17.55 15.18
N VAL A 48 11.51 -16.44 14.50
CA VAL A 48 10.89 -15.27 15.12
C VAL A 48 9.37 -15.28 14.90
N LYS A 49 8.62 -15.17 16.00
CA LYS A 49 7.17 -14.92 15.95
C LYS A 49 6.90 -13.42 15.95
N VAL A 50 6.05 -12.98 15.05
CA VAL A 50 5.61 -11.59 14.93
C VAL A 50 4.10 -11.51 14.95
N TRP A 51 3.58 -10.40 15.45
CA TRP A 51 2.16 -10.13 15.54
C TRP A 51 1.76 -8.97 14.64
N SER A 52 0.57 -9.08 14.03
CA SER A 52 -0.05 -8.04 13.23
C SER A 52 -1.52 -7.89 13.62
N PRO A 53 -2.05 -6.65 13.71
CA PRO A 53 -3.46 -6.44 13.99
C PRO A 53 -4.32 -6.77 12.78
N TYR A 54 -5.58 -7.11 13.04
CA TYR A 54 -6.61 -7.07 12.00
C TYR A 54 -7.07 -5.63 11.77
N PRO A 55 -7.12 -5.14 10.51
CA PRO A 55 -7.49 -3.76 10.21
C PRO A 55 -8.96 -3.43 10.50
N ASP A 56 -9.81 -4.44 10.65
CA ASP A 56 -11.22 -4.32 11.05
C ASP A 56 -11.45 -4.43 12.57
N ASP A 57 -10.38 -4.52 13.37
CA ASP A 57 -10.50 -4.50 14.82
C ASP A 57 -10.69 -3.07 15.35
N PRO A 58 -11.74 -2.80 16.14
CA PRO A 58 -12.04 -1.44 16.58
C PRO A 58 -11.02 -0.84 17.55
N ILE A 59 -10.30 -1.67 18.31
CA ILE A 59 -9.25 -1.19 19.22
C ILE A 59 -8.03 -0.78 18.39
N PHE A 60 -7.64 -1.59 17.40
CA PHE A 60 -6.60 -1.21 16.47
C PHE A 60 -6.96 0.09 15.74
N GLN A 61 -8.16 0.18 15.17
CA GLN A 61 -8.63 1.36 14.44
C GLN A 61 -8.52 2.63 15.28
N LYS A 62 -8.92 2.58 16.56
CA LYS A 62 -8.81 3.69 17.51
C LYS A 62 -7.37 4.18 17.66
N TYR A 63 -6.41 3.28 17.84
CA TYR A 63 -5.00 3.66 18.00
C TYR A 63 -4.37 4.11 16.70
N TYR A 64 -4.72 3.47 15.60
CA TYR A 64 -4.26 3.85 14.28
C TYR A 64 -4.74 5.25 13.89
N GLU A 65 -6.02 5.55 14.08
CA GLU A 65 -6.57 6.87 13.85
C GLU A 65 -5.87 7.94 14.70
N LYS A 66 -5.64 7.68 15.98
CA LYS A 66 -4.88 8.58 16.86
C LYS A 66 -3.48 8.84 16.31
N PHE A 67 -2.79 7.82 15.85
CA PHE A 67 -1.46 7.94 15.26
C PHE A 67 -1.49 8.78 13.98
N ILE A 68 -2.37 8.48 13.03
CA ILE A 68 -2.46 9.19 11.74
C ILE A 68 -2.85 10.66 11.94
N ARG A 69 -3.80 10.95 12.86
CA ARG A 69 -4.16 12.34 13.20
C ARG A 69 -3.00 13.09 13.88
N ALA A 70 -2.22 12.45 14.72
CA ALA A 70 -1.04 13.06 15.33
C ALA A 70 0.04 13.33 14.27
N LEU A 71 0.28 12.37 13.38
CA LEU A 71 1.24 12.52 12.30
C LEU A 71 0.87 13.68 11.36
N ALA A 72 -0.39 13.81 11.00
CA ALA A 72 -0.83 14.86 10.09
C ALA A 72 -0.63 16.27 10.67
N LYS A 73 -0.65 16.45 12.00
CA LYS A 73 -0.34 17.74 12.62
C LYS A 73 1.05 18.25 12.28
N ASP A 74 2.02 17.34 12.14
CA ASP A 74 3.41 17.70 11.90
C ASP A 74 3.79 17.60 10.42
N PHE A 75 3.10 16.75 9.65
CA PHE A 75 3.51 16.33 8.30
C PHE A 75 2.49 16.59 7.19
N ASN A 76 1.34 17.18 7.48
CA ASN A 76 0.46 17.71 6.42
C ASN A 76 0.98 19.06 5.92
N ASP A 77 2.22 19.06 5.47
CA ASP A 77 3.00 20.22 5.08
C ASP A 77 3.73 19.92 3.75
N PRO A 78 3.30 20.51 2.63
CA PRO A 78 3.86 20.22 1.32
C PRO A 78 5.31 20.72 1.15
N ASP A 79 5.80 21.57 2.05
CA ASP A 79 7.20 21.98 2.04
C ASP A 79 8.12 20.90 2.63
N LYS A 80 7.58 20.03 3.49
CA LYS A 80 8.33 18.95 4.14
C LYS A 80 8.07 17.58 3.50
N VAL A 81 6.84 17.34 3.02
CA VAL A 81 6.37 16.03 2.57
C VAL A 81 5.92 16.08 1.13
N GLN A 82 6.44 15.19 0.32
CA GLN A 82 6.10 15.06 -1.09
C GLN A 82 4.77 14.32 -1.26
N PHE A 83 4.61 13.21 -0.53
CA PHE A 83 3.39 12.42 -0.52
C PHE A 83 3.34 11.45 0.68
N VAL A 84 2.15 10.93 0.94
CA VAL A 84 1.89 9.88 1.93
C VAL A 84 1.23 8.70 1.23
N SER A 85 1.74 7.49 1.48
CA SER A 85 1.08 6.27 1.05
C SER A 85 -0.02 5.93 2.05
N GLY A 86 -1.27 5.96 1.60
CA GLY A 86 -2.44 5.94 2.49
C GLY A 86 -2.88 4.54 2.83
N SER A 87 -2.46 4.01 3.90
CA SER A 87 -2.95 3.02 4.85
C SER A 87 -1.90 2.07 5.44
N GLY A 88 -1.00 1.50 4.66
CA GLY A 88 0.04 0.59 5.16
C GLY A 88 -0.44 -0.81 5.56
N PHE A 89 -1.60 -1.26 5.07
CA PHE A 89 -2.14 -2.61 5.35
C PHE A 89 -1.57 -3.66 4.41
N GLY A 90 -1.63 -4.93 4.84
CA GLY A 90 -1.08 -6.05 4.11
C GLY A 90 0.44 -6.11 4.14
N LYS A 91 1.02 -7.11 3.50
CA LYS A 91 2.48 -7.23 3.42
C LYS A 91 3.07 -5.96 2.81
N TRP A 92 4.17 -5.50 3.37
CA TRP A 92 4.93 -4.32 2.97
C TRP A 92 4.15 -2.99 2.98
N GLY A 93 2.92 -2.99 3.48
CA GLY A 93 2.04 -1.83 3.40
C GLY A 93 1.40 -1.62 2.03
N GLU A 94 1.41 -2.64 1.18
CA GLU A 94 1.01 -2.60 -0.23
C GLU A 94 -0.27 -3.38 -0.52
N TYR A 95 -1.04 -3.69 0.49
CA TYR A 95 -2.29 -4.45 0.40
C TYR A 95 -2.18 -5.91 -0.06
N HIS A 96 -0.99 -6.46 -0.07
CA HIS A 96 -0.84 -7.89 -0.32
C HIS A 96 -1.48 -8.70 0.81
N SER A 97 -2.50 -9.51 0.48
CA SER A 97 -3.14 -10.44 1.41
C SER A 97 -3.54 -9.82 2.74
N VAL A 98 -4.35 -8.80 2.73
CA VAL A 98 -4.90 -8.22 3.96
C VAL A 98 -5.81 -9.23 4.64
N TRP A 99 -5.57 -9.48 5.92
CA TRP A 99 -6.37 -10.40 6.71
C TRP A 99 -7.31 -9.64 7.64
N TYR A 100 -8.58 -10.07 7.67
CA TYR A 100 -9.65 -9.43 8.44
C TYR A 100 -10.17 -10.39 9.51
N TYR A 101 -10.41 -9.87 10.72
CA TYR A 101 -10.95 -10.65 11.85
C TYR A 101 -12.31 -11.22 11.56
N GLN A 102 -13.25 -10.39 11.10
CA GLN A 102 -14.62 -10.81 10.83
C GLN A 102 -14.74 -11.91 9.77
N VAL A 103 -13.85 -11.91 8.79
CA VAL A 103 -13.82 -12.92 7.75
C VAL A 103 -13.30 -14.26 8.27
N ARG A 104 -12.21 -14.21 9.05
CA ARG A 104 -11.50 -15.40 9.51
C ARG A 104 -12.16 -16.04 10.73
N GLU A 105 -12.49 -15.23 11.72
CA GLU A 105 -12.94 -15.72 13.04
C GLU A 105 -14.46 -15.84 13.12
N LEU A 106 -15.21 -15.02 12.39
CA LEU A 106 -16.67 -14.99 12.43
C LEU A 106 -17.33 -15.55 11.18
N GLY A 107 -16.55 -15.97 10.17
CA GLY A 107 -17.05 -16.55 8.93
C GLY A 107 -17.92 -15.59 8.10
N LYS A 108 -17.72 -14.28 8.24
CA LYS A 108 -18.49 -13.27 7.51
C LYS A 108 -18.02 -13.12 6.07
N PRO A 109 -18.90 -12.67 5.15
CA PRO A 109 -18.52 -12.34 3.78
C PRO A 109 -17.37 -11.33 3.73
N GLU A 110 -16.41 -11.57 2.84
CA GLU A 110 -15.18 -10.81 2.78
C GLU A 110 -15.37 -9.37 2.28
N LEU A 111 -16.15 -9.18 1.21
CA LEU A 111 -16.30 -7.89 0.54
C LEU A 111 -16.88 -6.78 1.44
N PRO A 112 -17.96 -6.99 2.20
CA PRO A 112 -18.48 -5.95 3.10
C PRO A 112 -17.46 -5.50 4.16
N THR A 113 -16.69 -6.43 4.71
CA THR A 113 -15.64 -6.12 5.69
C THR A 113 -14.52 -5.32 5.06
N ARG A 114 -14.06 -5.73 3.87
CA ARG A 114 -13.04 -5.00 3.11
C ARG A 114 -13.48 -3.58 2.77
N GLU A 115 -14.71 -3.42 2.29
CA GLU A 115 -15.24 -2.12 1.93
C GLU A 115 -15.38 -1.19 3.14
N ALA A 116 -15.84 -1.71 4.28
CA ALA A 116 -15.92 -0.93 5.51
C ALA A 116 -14.56 -0.42 6.00
N VAL A 117 -13.52 -1.27 5.95
CA VAL A 117 -12.15 -0.87 6.29
C VAL A 117 -11.60 0.12 5.27
N PHE A 118 -11.88 -0.12 4.00
CA PHE A 118 -11.49 0.79 2.92
C PHE A 118 -12.09 2.17 3.10
N ASP A 119 -13.39 2.25 3.32
CA ASP A 119 -14.07 3.53 3.50
C ASP A 119 -13.54 4.27 4.73
N TRP A 120 -13.40 3.57 5.86
CA TRP A 120 -12.83 4.13 7.08
C TRP A 120 -11.43 4.71 6.87
N VAL A 121 -10.51 3.94 6.28
CA VAL A 121 -9.11 4.41 6.14
C VAL A 121 -8.98 5.51 5.10
N THR A 122 -9.73 5.43 4.00
CA THR A 122 -9.68 6.47 2.97
C THR A 122 -10.31 7.78 3.44
N ASP A 123 -11.36 7.70 4.25
CA ASP A 123 -11.95 8.88 4.89
C ASP A 123 -10.99 9.50 5.90
N LEU A 124 -10.34 8.69 6.72
CA LEU A 124 -9.35 9.17 7.70
C LEU A 124 -8.24 9.98 7.04
N TYR A 125 -7.58 9.40 6.04
CA TYR A 125 -6.45 10.07 5.39
C TYR A 125 -6.87 11.31 4.61
N SER A 126 -7.98 11.27 3.87
CA SER A 126 -8.47 12.43 3.12
C SER A 126 -8.89 13.59 4.02
N GLN A 127 -9.36 13.30 5.25
CA GLN A 127 -9.70 14.32 6.24
C GLN A 127 -8.48 15.02 6.85
N VAL A 128 -7.36 14.33 6.99
CA VAL A 128 -6.21 14.83 7.75
C VAL A 128 -5.03 15.26 6.88
N PHE A 129 -4.92 14.75 5.66
CA PHE A 129 -3.92 15.13 4.67
C PHE A 129 -4.58 15.87 3.51
N ASP A 130 -5.02 17.11 3.76
CA ASP A 130 -5.68 17.95 2.76
C ASP A 130 -4.69 18.80 1.93
N LYS A 131 -3.41 18.85 2.34
CA LYS A 131 -2.35 19.64 1.67
C LYS A 131 -1.30 18.77 1.00
N VAL A 132 -1.10 17.57 1.51
CA VAL A 132 -0.10 16.62 1.01
C VAL A 132 -0.80 15.52 0.21
N PRO A 133 -0.36 15.20 -1.01
CA PRO A 133 -0.94 14.12 -1.80
C PRO A 133 -0.94 12.79 -1.06
N VAL A 134 -2.06 12.09 -1.08
CA VAL A 134 -2.19 10.73 -0.55
C VAL A 134 -2.32 9.78 -1.72
N PHE A 135 -1.53 8.71 -1.71
CA PHE A 135 -1.52 7.71 -2.76
C PHE A 135 -2.11 6.39 -2.32
N VAL A 136 -2.79 5.74 -3.23
CA VAL A 136 -3.32 4.39 -3.07
C VAL A 136 -2.75 3.47 -4.15
N ASN A 137 -2.29 2.30 -3.71
CA ASN A 137 -1.83 1.28 -4.63
C ASN A 137 -3.03 0.66 -5.35
N TYR A 138 -3.15 0.90 -6.65
CA TYR A 138 -4.37 0.56 -7.38
C TYR A 138 -4.46 -0.91 -7.77
N HIS A 139 -3.37 -1.59 -7.98
CA HIS A 139 -3.43 -2.95 -8.51
C HIS A 139 -3.65 -4.04 -7.46
N ARG A 140 -3.56 -3.70 -6.16
CA ARG A 140 -3.72 -4.67 -5.07
C ARG A 140 -4.68 -4.24 -3.97
N TRP A 141 -5.26 -3.08 -4.15
CA TRP A 141 -5.94 -2.38 -3.07
C TRP A 141 -6.98 -3.20 -2.33
N ILE A 142 -7.75 -4.03 -2.98
CA ILE A 142 -8.80 -4.78 -2.31
C ILE A 142 -8.57 -6.27 -2.37
N GLY A 143 -7.45 -6.63 -2.90
CA GLY A 143 -7.03 -8.00 -2.97
C GLY A 143 -8.05 -8.88 -3.67
N THR A 144 -7.75 -9.28 -4.82
CA THR A 144 -8.23 -10.58 -5.25
C THR A 144 -7.77 -11.59 -4.20
N SER A 145 -8.54 -12.59 -3.92
CA SER A 145 -8.20 -13.68 -3.01
C SER A 145 -6.90 -14.42 -3.38
N LYS A 146 -6.30 -14.10 -4.53
CA LYS A 146 -5.08 -14.69 -5.05
C LYS A 146 -3.96 -13.66 -5.05
N GLU A 147 -3.00 -13.90 -4.19
CA GLU A 147 -1.90 -13.02 -3.80
C GLU A 147 -1.05 -12.48 -4.95
N TRP A 148 -1.03 -13.15 -6.11
CA TRP A 148 -0.12 -12.87 -7.21
C TRP A 148 -0.78 -12.93 -8.60
N ASP A 149 -2.10 -12.97 -8.65
CA ASP A 149 -2.82 -13.06 -9.91
C ASP A 149 -3.13 -11.65 -10.44
N GLY A 150 -2.16 -11.07 -11.13
CA GLY A 150 -2.30 -9.79 -11.83
C GLY A 150 -3.33 -9.80 -12.96
N ASN A 151 -3.92 -10.95 -13.26
CA ASN A 151 -4.92 -11.10 -14.31
C ASN A 151 -6.36 -11.07 -13.80
N ASN A 152 -6.58 -11.07 -12.48
CA ASN A 152 -7.91 -11.02 -11.92
C ASN A 152 -8.37 -9.55 -11.78
N TYR A 153 -8.87 -9.02 -12.87
CA TYR A 153 -9.68 -7.82 -12.83
C TYR A 153 -10.90 -8.06 -11.94
N ASP A 154 -11.01 -7.25 -10.92
CA ASP A 154 -12.16 -7.20 -10.05
C ASP A 154 -12.85 -5.83 -10.22
N LYS A 155 -14.10 -5.86 -10.70
CA LYS A 155 -14.92 -4.65 -10.85
C LYS A 155 -15.11 -3.87 -9.55
N ASP A 156 -15.05 -4.56 -8.41
CA ASP A 156 -15.12 -3.94 -7.09
C ASP A 156 -13.81 -3.20 -6.77
N THR A 157 -12.66 -3.71 -7.20
CA THR A 157 -11.40 -2.97 -7.11
C THR A 157 -11.48 -1.66 -7.88
N GLU A 158 -11.93 -1.68 -9.14
CA GLU A 158 -12.09 -0.45 -9.93
C GLU A 158 -13.06 0.54 -9.26
N ARG A 159 -14.21 0.05 -8.79
CA ARG A 159 -15.22 0.85 -8.11
C ARG A 159 -14.67 1.53 -6.86
N LEU A 160 -13.94 0.81 -6.03
CA LEU A 160 -13.42 1.33 -4.77
C LEU A 160 -12.22 2.27 -4.99
N ILE A 161 -11.36 1.99 -5.96
CA ILE A 161 -10.32 2.96 -6.36
C ILE A 161 -10.97 4.25 -6.89
N GLY A 162 -12.04 4.15 -7.67
CA GLY A 162 -12.82 5.33 -8.09
C GLY A 162 -13.36 6.14 -6.90
N LYS A 163 -13.79 5.47 -5.81
CA LYS A 163 -14.17 6.14 -4.55
C LYS A 163 -12.97 6.86 -3.91
N ALA A 164 -11.79 6.25 -3.88
CA ALA A 164 -10.60 6.88 -3.34
C ALA A 164 -10.19 8.12 -4.15
N VAL A 165 -10.19 8.02 -5.48
CA VAL A 165 -9.89 9.16 -6.35
C VAL A 165 -10.91 10.29 -6.15
N ALA A 166 -12.19 9.97 -5.98
CA ALA A 166 -13.22 10.97 -5.66
C ALA A 166 -13.00 11.66 -4.30
N LYS A 167 -12.27 11.02 -3.38
CA LYS A 167 -11.83 11.60 -2.10
C LYS A 167 -10.50 12.37 -2.20
N GLY A 168 -9.95 12.54 -3.39
CA GLY A 168 -8.70 13.28 -3.63
C GLY A 168 -7.43 12.42 -3.63
N TYR A 169 -7.55 11.10 -3.64
CA TYR A 169 -6.39 10.22 -3.72
C TYR A 169 -5.75 10.25 -5.11
N SER A 170 -4.44 10.13 -5.10
CA SER A 170 -3.62 9.83 -6.28
C SER A 170 -3.31 8.32 -6.34
N LEU A 171 -2.73 7.85 -7.43
CA LEU A 171 -2.50 6.44 -7.67
C LEU A 171 -1.03 6.07 -7.51
N ARG A 172 -0.77 4.89 -6.99
CA ARG A 172 0.55 4.27 -6.94
C ARG A 172 0.51 2.90 -7.62
N HIS A 173 1.55 2.57 -8.36
CA HIS A 173 1.78 1.25 -8.91
C HIS A 173 3.10 0.69 -8.41
N ASP A 174 3.09 -0.58 -8.01
CA ASP A 174 4.30 -1.33 -7.67
C ASP A 174 4.84 -2.05 -8.90
N ALA A 175 6.13 -2.40 -8.83
CA ALA A 175 6.80 -3.21 -9.85
C ALA A 175 6.75 -2.63 -11.27
N PHE A 176 6.81 -1.30 -11.37
CA PHE A 176 6.92 -0.59 -12.63
C PHE A 176 8.07 -1.13 -13.48
N GLY A 177 7.82 -1.37 -14.76
CA GLY A 177 8.80 -1.98 -15.68
C GLY A 177 8.82 -3.50 -15.69
N MET A 178 8.04 -4.19 -14.87
CA MET A 178 7.94 -5.66 -14.89
C MET A 178 6.79 -6.14 -15.77
N LYS A 179 7.09 -6.75 -16.90
CA LYS A 179 6.07 -7.26 -17.86
C LYS A 179 4.98 -8.12 -17.23
N THR A 180 5.35 -8.92 -16.22
CA THR A 180 4.44 -9.85 -15.56
C THR A 180 3.39 -9.17 -14.68
N TYR A 181 3.60 -7.90 -14.31
CA TYR A 181 2.70 -7.11 -13.48
C TYR A 181 1.77 -6.19 -14.27
N TYR A 182 2.00 -6.07 -15.58
CA TYR A 182 1.17 -5.22 -16.45
C TYR A 182 0.26 -6.06 -17.32
N SER A 183 -0.84 -6.49 -16.75
CA SER A 183 -1.93 -7.09 -17.51
C SER A 183 -2.72 -6.02 -18.29
N THR A 184 -3.57 -6.46 -19.20
CA THR A 184 -4.38 -5.55 -20.02
C THR A 184 -5.27 -4.63 -19.19
N TRP A 185 -5.83 -5.13 -18.08
CA TRP A 185 -6.71 -4.31 -17.25
C TRP A 185 -5.96 -3.19 -16.52
N GLU A 186 -4.76 -3.45 -16.04
CA GLU A 186 -3.94 -2.46 -15.35
C GLU A 186 -3.56 -1.32 -16.28
N ARG A 187 -3.20 -1.64 -17.52
CA ARG A 187 -2.92 -0.64 -18.56
C ARG A 187 -4.15 0.19 -18.91
N ASN A 188 -5.29 -0.44 -19.08
CA ASN A 188 -6.55 0.24 -19.36
C ASN A 188 -6.99 1.10 -18.16
N PHE A 189 -6.79 0.61 -16.96
CA PHE A 189 -7.12 1.34 -15.74
C PHE A 189 -6.26 2.59 -15.60
N ILE A 190 -4.93 2.46 -15.69
CA ILE A 190 -4.05 3.62 -15.54
C ILE A 190 -4.23 4.61 -16.71
N ALA A 191 -4.49 4.15 -17.93
CA ALA A 191 -4.79 5.01 -19.06
C ALA A 191 -5.99 5.92 -18.82
N LYS A 192 -6.97 5.46 -18.05
CA LYS A 192 -8.14 6.25 -17.64
C LYS A 192 -7.78 7.38 -16.68
N TRP A 193 -6.81 7.16 -15.80
CA TRP A 193 -6.52 8.06 -14.67
C TRP A 193 -5.25 8.90 -14.83
N LYS A 194 -4.29 8.50 -15.66
CA LYS A 194 -2.94 9.09 -15.75
C LYS A 194 -2.88 10.59 -16.04
N TYR A 195 -3.95 11.17 -16.58
CA TYR A 195 -4.05 12.62 -16.83
C TYR A 195 -5.02 13.33 -15.87
N LEU A 196 -5.66 12.59 -14.98
CA LEU A 196 -6.65 13.12 -14.05
C LEU A 196 -6.10 13.24 -12.63
N VAL A 197 -5.19 12.33 -12.25
CA VAL A 197 -4.54 12.32 -10.95
C VAL A 197 -3.06 12.01 -11.09
N PRO A 198 -2.21 12.50 -10.18
CA PRO A 198 -0.80 12.10 -10.13
C PRO A 198 -0.65 10.59 -9.96
N VAL A 199 0.39 10.02 -10.57
CA VAL A 199 0.74 8.60 -10.42
C VAL A 199 2.18 8.51 -9.94
N VAL A 200 2.39 7.76 -8.86
CA VAL A 200 3.71 7.37 -8.37
C VAL A 200 3.98 5.92 -8.79
N MET A 201 5.14 5.67 -9.34
CA MET A 201 5.57 4.36 -9.77
C MET A 201 6.76 3.90 -8.95
N GLU A 202 6.68 2.70 -8.39
CA GLU A 202 7.81 2.03 -7.76
C GLU A 202 8.49 1.13 -8.77
N GLY A 203 9.81 1.33 -8.96
CA GLY A 203 10.59 0.55 -9.90
C GLY A 203 10.53 -0.96 -9.61
N GLY A 204 10.33 -1.75 -10.65
CA GLY A 204 10.38 -3.21 -10.58
C GLY A 204 11.78 -3.73 -10.30
N TRP A 205 11.88 -5.00 -9.96
CA TRP A 205 13.12 -5.66 -9.59
C TRP A 205 13.97 -5.93 -10.83
N VAL A 206 15.09 -5.29 -10.92
CA VAL A 206 16.08 -5.57 -11.99
C VAL A 206 16.87 -6.84 -11.70
N LYS A 207 17.10 -7.11 -10.40
CA LYS A 207 17.70 -8.35 -9.92
C LYS A 207 17.18 -8.56 -8.51
N ASN A 208 16.43 -9.62 -8.29
CA ASN A 208 15.95 -9.87 -6.94
C ASN A 208 17.10 -10.33 -6.03
N SER A 209 16.93 -10.14 -4.72
CA SER A 209 17.86 -10.55 -3.68
C SER A 209 18.14 -12.07 -3.67
N HIS A 210 17.39 -12.86 -4.43
CA HIS A 210 17.50 -14.30 -4.58
C HIS A 210 18.23 -14.71 -5.86
N GLY A 211 18.80 -13.76 -6.61
CA GLY A 211 19.57 -14.04 -7.83
C GLY A 211 18.74 -14.47 -9.04
N ASN A 212 17.43 -14.34 -9.00
CA ASN A 212 16.58 -14.57 -10.16
C ASN A 212 16.95 -13.57 -11.25
N SER A 213 17.14 -14.09 -12.44
CA SER A 213 17.56 -13.28 -13.56
C SER A 213 16.44 -12.34 -14.00
N ILE A 214 16.81 -11.25 -14.62
CA ILE A 214 15.95 -10.32 -15.38
C ILE A 214 14.99 -11.08 -16.31
N GLN A 215 15.39 -12.25 -16.81
CA GLN A 215 14.58 -13.16 -17.64
C GLN A 215 13.30 -13.64 -16.94
N GLY A 216 13.30 -13.78 -15.61
CA GLY A 216 12.10 -14.12 -14.82
C GLY A 216 11.01 -13.07 -14.91
N ASP A 217 11.35 -11.83 -15.24
CA ASP A 217 10.43 -10.72 -15.40
C ASP A 217 9.99 -10.49 -16.86
N GLY A 218 10.38 -11.39 -17.75
CA GLY A 218 10.03 -11.34 -19.17
C GLY A 218 10.92 -10.46 -20.03
N TYR A 219 12.05 -9.99 -19.49
CA TYR A 219 13.06 -9.23 -20.23
C TYR A 219 14.34 -10.03 -20.44
N ALA A 220 15.01 -9.83 -21.56
CA ALA A 220 16.25 -10.54 -21.89
C ALA A 220 17.49 -9.90 -21.25
N ASN A 221 17.46 -8.61 -20.97
CA ASN A 221 18.58 -7.86 -20.43
C ASN A 221 18.14 -6.55 -19.76
N TYR A 222 19.08 -5.90 -19.09
CA TYR A 222 18.84 -4.65 -18.36
C TYR A 222 18.37 -3.48 -19.24
N ALA A 223 18.84 -3.41 -20.49
CA ALA A 223 18.42 -2.34 -21.39
C ALA A 223 16.94 -2.47 -21.75
N GLU A 224 16.46 -3.71 -21.93
CA GLU A 224 15.03 -3.96 -22.16
C GLU A 224 14.17 -3.60 -20.95
N VAL A 225 14.65 -3.86 -19.73
CA VAL A 225 13.95 -3.41 -18.51
C VAL A 225 13.78 -1.88 -18.52
N ARG A 226 14.86 -1.15 -18.79
CA ARG A 226 14.82 0.32 -18.85
C ARG A 226 13.94 0.85 -19.96
N GLN A 227 13.98 0.19 -21.12
CA GLN A 227 13.07 0.55 -22.21
C GLN A 227 11.62 0.29 -21.85
N GLY A 228 11.33 -0.83 -21.18
CA GLY A 228 9.97 -1.14 -20.69
C GLY A 228 9.49 -0.10 -19.68
N GLU A 229 10.32 0.28 -18.70
CA GLU A 229 10.01 1.35 -17.75
C GLU A 229 9.70 2.68 -18.45
N PHE A 230 10.49 3.03 -19.46
CA PHE A 230 10.29 4.24 -20.25
C PHE A 230 9.00 4.20 -21.07
N ASP A 231 8.70 3.06 -21.68
CA ASP A 231 7.50 2.88 -22.52
C ASP A 231 6.22 2.89 -21.67
N GLU A 232 6.28 2.40 -20.44
CA GLU A 232 5.16 2.43 -19.50
C GLU A 232 4.94 3.82 -18.87
N ALA A 233 5.98 4.64 -18.83
CA ALA A 233 5.88 6.02 -18.32
C ALA A 233 5.20 7.00 -19.29
N LYS A 234 5.03 6.62 -20.54
CA LYS A 234 4.37 7.44 -21.58
C LYS A 234 2.85 7.36 -21.47
#